data_25ea3c3b7a5821d6440caaceadfa14e6
#
_entry.id   25ea3c3b7a5821d6440caaceadfa14e6
#
_cell.length_a   1.000
_cell.length_b   1.000
_cell.length_c   1.000
_cell.angle_alpha   90.00
_cell.angle_beta   90.00
_cell.angle_gamma   90.00
#
_symmetry.space_group_name_H-M   'P 1'
#
loop_
_entity.id
_entity.type
_entity.pdbx_description
1 polymer ?
#
loop_
_entity_poly.entity_id
_entity_poly.type
_entity_poly.pdbx_seq_one_letter_code
_entity_poly.pdbx_strand_id
1 'polypeptide(L)'
;LEVKVLKVFRFLSLLFFLFQAVLASGADFPYGNYEALLKLHVKSGVTINGIRLNAVDYAALSSESRRPDSYYSMLLKELAAFDPSTMKSREEKIAFWVNVYNIGAMKTIVDHYPVDSIRSRKINWLGLPWSRMVITVGGREYSLAEIENDILLDGFRDLRIHFGINCASVSCADLLPVPYRAATIFSQLDDQGRKLLTDHRKGMRIDNERKVIYLSQILKFDKKHFDAFAGGALPFIKTYLNASDRNIVETGGLKIDYLGYDWSANDSKYAR
;
A
#
# COMPACT_ATOMS: atom_id res chain seq x y z
N LEU A 1 66.56 15.74 -58.18
CA LEU A 1 66.05 16.25 -56.86
C LEU A 1 64.62 15.83 -56.72
N GLU A 2 64.38 14.69 -56.09
CA GLU A 2 62.98 14.22 -55.77
C GLU A 2 62.57 14.72 -54.41
N VAL A 3 61.48 15.49 -54.36
CA VAL A 3 60.85 15.87 -53.12
C VAL A 3 59.77 14.87 -52.79
N LYS A 4 60.06 14.00 -51.84
CA LYS A 4 59.04 13.10 -51.25
C LYS A 4 58.00 13.87 -50.49
N VAL A 5 56.78 13.89 -51.02
CA VAL A 5 55.62 14.43 -50.31
C VAL A 5 55.15 13.39 -49.28
N LEU A 6 55.35 13.69 -48.00
CA LEU A 6 54.90 12.91 -46.87
C LEU A 6 53.41 13.12 -46.66
N LYS A 7 52.54 12.16 -47.00
CA LYS A 7 51.15 12.18 -46.69
C LYS A 7 50.95 11.91 -45.19
N VAL A 8 50.63 12.98 -44.45
CA VAL A 8 50.21 12.88 -43.06
C VAL A 8 48.75 12.47 -43.06
N PHE A 9 48.46 11.20 -42.79
CA PHE A 9 47.13 10.73 -42.49
C PHE A 9 46.73 11.26 -41.08
N ARG A 10 45.89 12.28 -41.04
CA ARG A 10 45.20 12.69 -39.84
C ARG A 10 44.12 11.65 -39.53
N PHE A 11 44.39 10.76 -38.60
CA PHE A 11 43.36 9.98 -37.92
C PHE A 11 42.50 10.95 -37.07
N LEU A 12 41.34 11.33 -37.58
CA LEU A 12 40.29 11.88 -36.75
C LEU A 12 39.67 10.76 -35.93
N SER A 13 40.18 10.57 -34.72
CA SER A 13 39.49 9.77 -33.73
C SER A 13 38.20 10.51 -33.33
N LEU A 14 37.06 10.14 -33.93
CA LEU A 14 35.76 10.46 -33.42
C LEU A 14 35.62 9.74 -32.07
N LEU A 15 35.93 10.43 -30.99
CA LEU A 15 35.48 10.08 -29.66
C LEU A 15 33.96 10.27 -29.65
N PHE A 16 33.25 9.18 -29.94
CA PHE A 16 31.82 9.05 -29.64
C PHE A 16 31.70 9.04 -28.11
N PHE A 17 31.58 10.20 -27.49
CA PHE A 17 31.06 10.32 -26.15
C PHE A 17 29.64 9.81 -26.22
N LEU A 18 29.43 8.53 -25.90
CA LEU A 18 28.17 8.01 -25.43
C LEU A 18 27.89 8.75 -24.13
N PHE A 19 27.20 9.88 -24.26
CA PHE A 19 26.45 10.50 -23.18
C PHE A 19 25.34 9.49 -22.82
N GLN A 20 25.68 8.48 -22.03
CA GLN A 20 24.67 7.78 -21.28
C GLN A 20 24.03 8.86 -20.43
N ALA A 21 22.86 9.32 -20.87
CA ALA A 21 21.92 9.97 -19.98
C ALA A 21 21.65 8.94 -18.87
N VAL A 22 22.43 9.01 -17.81
CA VAL A 22 22.00 8.53 -16.51
C VAL A 22 20.76 9.38 -16.27
N LEU A 23 19.60 8.83 -16.63
CA LEU A 23 18.34 9.30 -16.11
C LEU A 23 18.61 9.34 -14.60
N ALA A 24 18.71 10.54 -14.05
CA ALA A 24 18.79 10.73 -12.62
C ALA A 24 17.51 10.09 -12.10
N SER A 25 17.59 8.81 -11.79
CA SER A 25 16.61 8.09 -11.00
C SER A 25 16.42 8.96 -9.78
N GLY A 26 15.24 9.50 -9.56
CA GLY A 26 14.91 10.15 -8.32
C GLY A 26 15.38 9.19 -7.23
N ALA A 27 15.90 9.70 -6.12
CA ALA A 27 16.39 8.85 -5.05
C ALA A 27 15.22 8.00 -4.55
N ASP A 28 15.16 6.74 -5.00
CA ASP A 28 14.16 5.79 -4.48
C ASP A 28 14.41 5.61 -2.98
N PHE A 29 13.34 5.56 -2.20
CA PHE A 29 13.46 5.37 -0.76
C PHE A 29 14.16 4.02 -0.48
N PRO A 30 15.13 3.95 0.46
CA PRO A 30 15.85 2.72 0.75
C PRO A 30 14.98 1.76 1.58
N TYR A 31 14.21 0.91 0.90
CA TYR A 31 13.26 0.00 1.56
C TYR A 31 13.90 -1.18 2.31
N GLY A 32 15.22 -1.27 2.43
CA GLY A 32 15.91 -2.42 3.05
C GLY A 32 15.45 -2.71 4.48
N ASN A 33 15.35 -1.69 5.33
CA ASN A 33 14.88 -1.83 6.70
C ASN A 33 13.38 -2.21 6.76
N TYR A 34 12.56 -1.65 5.87
CA TYR A 34 11.14 -2.01 5.79
C TYR A 34 10.94 -3.45 5.32
N GLU A 35 11.69 -3.88 4.31
CA GLU A 35 11.65 -5.25 3.79
C GLU A 35 12.06 -6.29 4.85
N ALA A 36 13.14 -6.00 5.60
CA ALA A 36 13.57 -6.84 6.71
C ALA A 36 12.49 -6.93 7.81
N LEU A 37 11.88 -5.79 8.16
CA LEU A 37 10.79 -5.72 9.14
C LEU A 37 9.59 -6.56 8.69
N LEU A 38 9.14 -6.42 7.44
CA LEU A 38 8.03 -7.20 6.91
C LEU A 38 8.34 -8.70 6.93
N LYS A 39 9.54 -9.09 6.50
CA LYS A 39 9.99 -10.49 6.49
C LYS A 39 10.02 -11.12 7.89
N LEU A 40 10.40 -10.36 8.91
CA LEU A 40 10.49 -10.85 10.28
C LEU A 40 9.13 -10.94 10.97
N HIS A 41 8.25 -9.98 10.75
CA HIS A 41 7.05 -9.79 11.55
C HIS A 41 5.74 -10.08 10.84
N VAL A 42 5.70 -10.21 9.49
CA VAL A 42 4.47 -10.54 8.77
C VAL A 42 4.36 -12.05 8.55
N LYS A 43 3.31 -12.65 9.10
CA LYS A 43 2.93 -14.06 8.92
C LYS A 43 1.85 -14.15 7.84
N SER A 44 2.21 -14.70 6.70
CA SER A 44 1.30 -14.76 5.55
C SER A 44 0.31 -15.92 5.63
N GLY A 45 -0.92 -15.67 5.18
CA GLY A 45 -1.92 -16.70 4.94
C GLY A 45 -2.49 -17.35 6.20
N VAL A 46 -2.42 -16.67 7.34
CA VAL A 46 -3.03 -17.12 8.60
C VAL A 46 -4.54 -16.83 8.62
N THR A 47 -5.26 -17.45 9.56
CA THR A 47 -6.70 -17.23 9.73
C THR A 47 -6.98 -16.57 11.07
N ILE A 48 -7.71 -15.45 11.07
CA ILE A 48 -8.23 -14.78 12.27
C ILE A 48 -9.75 -14.59 12.07
N ASN A 49 -10.53 -15.01 13.06
CA ASN A 49 -12.00 -14.93 13.02
C ASN A 49 -12.61 -15.53 11.74
N GLY A 50 -11.95 -16.56 11.17
CA GLY A 50 -12.36 -17.20 9.93
C GLY A 50 -12.01 -16.45 8.64
N ILE A 51 -11.35 -15.31 8.72
CA ILE A 51 -10.83 -14.54 7.58
C ILE A 51 -9.36 -14.88 7.37
N ARG A 52 -8.97 -15.21 6.13
CA ARG A 52 -7.58 -15.46 5.77
C ARG A 52 -6.89 -14.13 5.42
N LEU A 53 -5.72 -13.89 6.04
CA LEU A 53 -5.00 -12.62 5.88
C LEU A 53 -3.51 -12.77 6.15
N ASN A 54 -2.77 -11.70 5.94
CA ASN A 54 -1.40 -11.56 6.44
C ASN A 54 -1.46 -10.80 7.77
N ALA A 55 -1.01 -11.45 8.85
CA ALA A 55 -1.03 -10.90 10.20
C ALA A 55 0.36 -10.43 10.63
N VAL A 56 0.40 -9.46 11.54
CA VAL A 56 1.64 -8.89 12.07
C VAL A 56 1.90 -9.41 13.49
N ASP A 57 3.14 -9.77 13.78
CA ASP A 57 3.59 -10.08 15.14
C ASP A 57 3.87 -8.78 15.91
N TYR A 58 2.79 -8.12 16.34
CA TYR A 58 2.92 -6.85 17.05
C TYR A 58 3.62 -6.96 18.39
N ALA A 59 3.58 -8.12 19.03
CA ALA A 59 4.31 -8.34 20.31
C ALA A 59 5.81 -8.26 20.09
N ALA A 60 6.32 -8.99 19.09
CA ALA A 60 7.73 -8.98 18.73
C ALA A 60 8.14 -7.60 18.19
N LEU A 61 7.33 -6.98 17.32
CA LEU A 61 7.60 -5.67 16.76
C LEU A 61 7.61 -4.56 17.83
N SER A 62 6.71 -4.61 18.82
CA SER A 62 6.72 -3.68 19.96
C SER A 62 7.95 -3.85 20.84
N SER A 63 8.47 -5.07 20.98
CA SER A 63 9.73 -5.31 21.68
C SER A 63 10.93 -4.77 20.90
N GLU A 64 10.92 -4.95 19.57
CA GLU A 64 11.94 -4.44 18.66
C GLU A 64 11.99 -2.91 18.65
N SER A 65 10.83 -2.24 18.68
CA SER A 65 10.72 -0.78 18.60
C SER A 65 11.47 -0.05 19.73
N ARG A 66 11.78 -0.74 20.84
CA ARG A 66 12.52 -0.17 21.98
C ARG A 66 14.04 -0.16 21.76
N ARG A 67 14.54 -0.81 20.72
CA ARG A 67 15.97 -0.87 20.42
C ARG A 67 16.31 0.16 19.34
N PRO A 68 17.26 1.07 19.61
CA PRO A 68 17.58 2.17 18.69
C PRO A 68 18.24 1.72 17.39
N ASP A 69 18.82 0.53 17.37
CA ASP A 69 19.50 -0.14 16.23
C ASP A 69 18.63 -1.17 15.51
N SER A 70 17.35 -1.29 15.88
CA SER A 70 16.43 -2.20 15.22
C SER A 70 16.03 -1.72 13.81
N TYR A 71 15.60 -2.65 12.95
CA TYR A 71 15.05 -2.31 11.63
C TYR A 71 13.90 -1.31 11.73
N TYR A 72 13.05 -1.46 12.75
CA TYR A 72 11.95 -0.53 13.00
C TYR A 72 12.45 0.90 13.29
N SER A 73 13.39 1.04 14.22
CA SER A 73 13.91 2.34 14.60
C SER A 73 14.74 3.00 13.48
N MET A 74 15.51 2.20 12.73
CA MET A 74 16.25 2.67 11.56
C MET A 74 15.31 3.14 10.44
N LEU A 75 14.24 2.37 10.14
CA LEU A 75 13.21 2.74 9.17
C LEU A 75 12.57 4.08 9.50
N LEU A 76 12.19 4.32 10.75
CA LEU A 76 11.57 5.60 11.14
C LEU A 76 12.54 6.77 11.02
N LYS A 77 13.84 6.57 11.29
CA LYS A 77 14.89 7.59 11.08
C LYS A 77 15.08 7.88 9.58
N GLU A 78 15.11 6.84 8.73
CA GLU A 78 15.20 7.00 7.29
C GLU A 78 14.01 7.79 6.73
N LEU A 79 12.79 7.47 7.15
CA LEU A 79 11.59 8.22 6.76
C LEU A 79 11.66 9.68 7.21
N ALA A 80 12.06 9.93 8.45
CA ALA A 80 12.15 11.27 8.99
C ALA A 80 13.17 12.14 8.24
N ALA A 81 14.25 11.54 7.71
CA ALA A 81 15.28 12.22 6.94
C ALA A 81 14.99 12.30 5.43
N PHE A 82 14.09 11.50 4.89
CA PHE A 82 13.85 11.41 3.45
C PHE A 82 13.01 12.57 2.93
N ASP A 83 13.52 13.31 1.95
CA ASP A 83 12.78 14.36 1.27
C ASP A 83 11.90 13.76 0.13
N PRO A 84 10.56 13.67 0.32
CA PRO A 84 9.67 13.10 -0.68
C PRO A 84 9.57 13.93 -1.98
N SER A 85 10.04 15.19 -1.98
CA SER A 85 10.04 16.05 -3.19
C SER A 85 11.07 15.57 -4.23
N THR A 86 12.05 14.77 -3.82
CA THR A 86 13.07 14.19 -4.71
C THR A 86 12.52 13.14 -5.66
N MET A 87 11.40 12.50 -5.32
CA MET A 87 10.74 11.53 -6.19
C MET A 87 10.19 12.18 -7.45
N LYS A 88 10.43 11.56 -8.62
CA LYS A 88 10.08 12.12 -9.93
C LYS A 88 8.81 11.51 -10.52
N SER A 89 8.72 10.18 -10.55
CA SER A 89 7.62 9.50 -11.19
C SER A 89 6.37 9.41 -10.30
N ARG A 90 5.22 9.22 -10.95
CA ARG A 90 3.95 8.95 -10.30
C ARG A 90 4.02 7.64 -9.50
N GLU A 91 4.65 6.64 -10.09
CA GLU A 91 4.83 5.29 -9.54
C GLU A 91 5.66 5.31 -8.25
N GLU A 92 6.79 6.05 -8.24
CA GLU A 92 7.61 6.25 -7.04
C GLU A 92 6.79 6.85 -5.91
N LYS A 93 6.05 7.92 -6.20
CA LYS A 93 5.23 8.63 -5.21
C LYS A 93 4.11 7.76 -4.65
N ILE A 94 3.37 7.03 -5.50
CA ILE A 94 2.29 6.14 -5.04
C ILE A 94 2.88 5.01 -4.18
N ALA A 95 3.93 4.32 -4.66
CA ALA A 95 4.56 3.24 -3.92
C ALA A 95 5.07 3.71 -2.55
N PHE A 96 5.72 4.87 -2.51
CA PHE A 96 6.23 5.45 -1.28
C PHE A 96 5.10 5.74 -0.28
N TRP A 97 4.08 6.50 -0.68
CA TRP A 97 3.03 6.90 0.24
C TRP A 97 2.12 5.75 0.68
N VAL A 98 1.91 4.72 -0.16
CA VAL A 98 1.24 3.48 0.26
C VAL A 98 2.06 2.76 1.34
N ASN A 99 3.38 2.65 1.17
CA ASN A 99 4.25 2.09 2.21
C ASN A 99 4.24 2.94 3.49
N VAL A 100 4.32 4.27 3.38
CA VAL A 100 4.28 5.18 4.53
C VAL A 100 2.97 5.04 5.31
N TYR A 101 1.82 4.93 4.62
CA TYR A 101 0.54 4.66 5.27
C TYR A 101 0.57 3.36 6.07
N ASN A 102 1.05 2.27 5.44
CA ASN A 102 1.12 0.96 6.07
C ASN A 102 2.07 0.94 7.28
N ILE A 103 3.22 1.61 7.17
CA ILE A 103 4.15 1.79 8.29
C ILE A 103 3.48 2.60 9.41
N GLY A 104 2.80 3.69 9.08
CA GLY A 104 2.09 4.52 10.05
C GLY A 104 0.95 3.78 10.77
N ALA A 105 0.21 2.93 10.05
CA ALA A 105 -0.83 2.09 10.64
C ALA A 105 -0.23 1.05 11.60
N MET A 106 0.85 0.36 11.21
CA MET A 106 1.58 -0.55 12.11
C MET A 106 2.13 0.20 13.32
N LYS A 107 2.75 1.37 13.11
CA LYS A 107 3.27 2.21 14.19
C LYS A 107 2.20 2.58 15.19
N THR A 108 1.00 2.91 14.71
CA THR A 108 -0.14 3.24 15.59
C THR A 108 -0.47 2.10 16.55
N ILE A 109 -0.43 0.84 16.09
CA ILE A 109 -0.61 -0.33 16.98
C ILE A 109 0.59 -0.50 17.90
N VAL A 110 1.82 -0.42 17.39
CA VAL A 110 3.07 -0.63 18.15
C VAL A 110 3.19 0.34 19.31
N ASP A 111 2.94 1.62 19.07
CA ASP A 111 3.06 2.69 20.08
C ASP A 111 2.08 2.52 21.26
N HIS A 112 0.99 1.79 21.06
CA HIS A 112 -0.06 1.61 22.06
C HIS A 112 -0.22 0.14 22.49
N TYR A 113 0.67 -0.75 22.03
CA TYR A 113 0.56 -2.18 22.28
C TYR A 113 0.65 -2.51 23.80
N PRO A 114 -0.21 -3.41 24.34
CA PRO A 114 -1.21 -4.20 23.62
C PRO A 114 -2.55 -3.48 23.44
N VAL A 115 -3.06 -3.55 22.21
CA VAL A 115 -4.42 -3.10 21.85
C VAL A 115 -5.05 -4.12 20.92
N ASP A 116 -6.38 -4.21 20.95
CA ASP A 116 -7.11 -5.20 20.16
C ASP A 116 -7.66 -4.63 18.84
N SER A 117 -7.50 -3.34 18.60
CA SER A 117 -7.99 -2.63 17.41
C SER A 117 -7.30 -1.29 17.26
N ILE A 118 -7.09 -0.84 16.01
CA ILE A 118 -6.66 0.54 15.73
C ILE A 118 -7.67 1.56 16.27
N ARG A 119 -8.94 1.18 16.41
CA ARG A 119 -10.02 2.03 16.98
C ARG A 119 -10.06 2.02 18.50
N SER A 120 -9.09 1.41 19.18
CA SER A 120 -9.05 1.39 20.64
C SER A 120 -9.04 2.80 21.23
N ARG A 121 -9.78 2.99 22.31
CA ARG A 121 -9.77 4.25 23.07
C ARG A 121 -8.40 4.59 23.66
N LYS A 122 -7.51 3.59 23.83
CA LYS A 122 -6.12 3.82 24.21
C LYS A 122 -5.34 4.58 23.12
N ILE A 123 -5.70 4.43 21.85
CA ILE A 123 -5.08 5.14 20.73
C ILE A 123 -5.71 6.53 20.60
N ASN A 124 -7.02 6.59 20.55
CA ASN A 124 -7.78 7.84 20.50
C ASN A 124 -9.08 7.65 21.24
N TRP A 125 -9.35 8.48 22.25
CA TRP A 125 -10.52 8.32 23.12
C TRP A 125 -11.87 8.44 22.38
N LEU A 126 -11.89 9.13 21.23
CA LEU A 126 -13.03 9.20 20.31
C LEU A 126 -13.12 8.02 19.34
N GLY A 127 -12.13 7.12 19.32
CA GLY A 127 -12.06 6.01 18.37
C GLY A 127 -11.80 6.44 16.92
N LEU A 128 -11.20 7.63 16.73
CA LEU A 128 -10.86 8.23 15.44
C LEU A 128 -9.33 8.36 15.28
N PRO A 129 -8.60 7.25 15.11
CA PRO A 129 -7.12 7.28 15.08
C PRO A 129 -6.55 7.95 13.83
N TRP A 130 -7.29 8.00 12.74
CA TRP A 130 -6.79 8.46 11.43
C TRP A 130 -6.36 9.92 11.39
N SER A 131 -6.94 10.80 12.22
CA SER A 131 -6.60 12.22 12.28
C SER A 131 -5.40 12.54 13.18
N ARG A 132 -4.83 11.55 13.88
CA ARG A 132 -3.63 11.76 14.71
C ARG A 132 -2.38 11.79 13.84
N MET A 133 -1.45 12.68 14.17
CA MET A 133 -0.08 12.65 13.63
C MET A 133 0.61 11.39 14.14
N VAL A 134 1.05 10.53 13.24
CA VAL A 134 1.57 9.20 13.59
C VAL A 134 2.94 8.93 13.00
N ILE A 135 3.34 9.60 11.91
CA ILE A 135 4.58 9.31 11.21
C ILE A 135 5.25 10.59 10.71
N THR A 136 6.57 10.65 10.82
CA THR A 136 7.38 11.77 10.34
C THR A 136 8.06 11.38 9.03
N VAL A 137 7.91 12.22 8.01
CA VAL A 137 8.58 12.10 6.71
C VAL A 137 9.18 13.44 6.33
N GLY A 138 10.47 13.49 6.03
CA GLY A 138 11.15 14.72 5.63
C GLY A 138 11.05 15.84 6.68
N GLY A 139 11.06 15.48 7.96
CA GLY A 139 10.92 16.42 9.07
C GLY A 139 9.49 16.91 9.34
N ARG A 140 8.47 16.45 8.56
CA ARG A 140 7.06 16.81 8.76
C ARG A 140 6.27 15.60 9.27
N GLU A 141 5.38 15.85 10.22
CA GLU A 141 4.43 14.82 10.71
C GLU A 141 3.19 14.72 9.82
N TYR A 142 2.70 13.49 9.67
CA TYR A 142 1.53 13.16 8.87
C TYR A 142 0.57 12.28 9.66
N SER A 143 -0.72 12.48 9.42
CA SER A 143 -1.78 11.57 9.87
C SER A 143 -2.11 10.55 8.78
N LEU A 144 -2.72 9.41 9.18
CA LEU A 144 -3.20 8.43 8.20
C LEU A 144 -4.27 9.03 7.28
N ALA A 145 -5.16 9.89 7.81
CA ALA A 145 -6.19 10.53 7.01
C ALA A 145 -5.60 11.45 5.93
N GLU A 146 -4.59 12.25 6.26
CA GLU A 146 -3.91 13.12 5.30
C GLU A 146 -3.22 12.30 4.20
N ILE A 147 -2.51 11.21 4.58
CA ILE A 147 -1.83 10.37 3.59
C ILE A 147 -2.85 9.70 2.67
N GLU A 148 -3.93 9.14 3.22
CA GLU A 148 -4.96 8.44 2.45
C GLU A 148 -5.76 9.37 1.56
N ASN A 149 -6.36 10.43 2.13
CA ASN A 149 -7.29 11.27 1.38
C ASN A 149 -6.57 12.30 0.53
N ASP A 150 -5.72 13.15 1.13
CA ASP A 150 -5.19 14.32 0.45
C ASP A 150 -4.04 13.95 -0.51
N ILE A 151 -3.12 13.08 -0.04
CA ILE A 151 -1.95 12.73 -0.84
C ILE A 151 -2.27 11.62 -1.85
N LEU A 152 -2.84 10.49 -1.39
CA LEU A 152 -3.03 9.33 -2.24
C LEU A 152 -4.28 9.44 -3.11
N LEU A 153 -5.47 9.62 -2.53
CA LEU A 153 -6.73 9.58 -3.28
C LEU A 153 -6.97 10.84 -4.09
N ASP A 154 -6.95 12.01 -3.47
CA ASP A 154 -7.17 13.28 -4.18
C ASP A 154 -5.99 13.63 -5.08
N GLY A 155 -4.75 13.35 -4.63
CA GLY A 155 -3.54 13.64 -5.40
C GLY A 155 -3.35 12.77 -6.63
N PHE A 156 -3.66 11.47 -6.55
CA PHE A 156 -3.43 10.55 -7.66
C PHE A 156 -4.70 10.05 -8.36
N ARG A 157 -5.86 10.17 -7.76
CA ARG A 157 -7.16 9.71 -8.29
C ARG A 157 -7.14 8.24 -8.77
N ASP A 158 -6.44 7.39 -8.02
CA ASP A 158 -6.29 5.96 -8.32
C ASP A 158 -6.95 5.13 -7.23
N LEU A 159 -8.14 4.62 -7.51
CA LEU A 159 -8.94 3.87 -6.54
C LEU A 159 -8.31 2.54 -6.13
N ARG A 160 -7.32 2.03 -6.90
CA ARG A 160 -6.56 0.83 -6.53
C ARG A 160 -5.77 0.99 -5.24
N ILE A 161 -5.52 2.23 -4.83
CA ILE A 161 -4.87 2.57 -3.55
C ILE A 161 -5.58 1.87 -2.38
N HIS A 162 -6.91 1.77 -2.41
CA HIS A 162 -7.68 1.05 -1.40
C HIS A 162 -7.33 -0.43 -1.26
N PHE A 163 -6.72 -1.04 -2.27
CA PHE A 163 -6.22 -2.40 -2.22
C PHE A 163 -4.80 -2.50 -1.65
N GLY A 164 -4.08 -1.38 -1.60
CA GLY A 164 -2.69 -1.32 -1.12
C GLY A 164 -2.53 -0.86 0.32
N ILE A 165 -3.46 -0.07 0.82
CA ILE A 165 -3.39 0.45 2.19
C ILE A 165 -4.05 -0.52 3.18
N ASN A 166 -3.36 -0.77 4.30
CA ASN A 166 -3.83 -1.63 5.38
C ASN A 166 -3.95 -0.84 6.69
N CYS A 167 -5.16 -0.69 7.18
CA CYS A 167 -5.45 0.03 8.42
C CYS A 167 -5.23 -0.82 9.69
N ALA A 168 -4.38 -1.83 9.64
CA ALA A 168 -4.08 -2.75 10.74
C ALA A 168 -5.31 -3.52 11.27
N SER A 169 -6.34 -3.75 10.46
CA SER A 169 -7.52 -4.53 10.83
C SER A 169 -7.69 -5.80 9.99
N VAL A 170 -8.41 -6.77 10.54
CA VAL A 170 -8.65 -8.10 9.93
C VAL A 170 -9.38 -8.00 8.59
N SER A 171 -10.35 -7.10 8.46
CA SER A 171 -11.14 -6.94 7.22
C SER A 171 -10.55 -5.98 6.20
N CYS A 172 -9.37 -5.41 6.45
CA CYS A 172 -8.64 -4.61 5.45
C CYS A 172 -8.15 -5.46 4.27
N ALA A 173 -7.75 -4.80 3.18
CA ALA A 173 -6.85 -5.40 2.21
C ALA A 173 -5.58 -5.90 2.93
N ASP A 174 -4.99 -6.99 2.44
CA ASP A 174 -3.86 -7.60 3.15
C ASP A 174 -2.61 -6.71 3.11
N LEU A 175 -1.92 -6.63 4.25
CA LEU A 175 -0.57 -6.10 4.26
C LEU A 175 0.34 -7.02 3.45
N LEU A 176 1.03 -6.50 2.42
CA LEU A 176 2.01 -7.30 1.70
C LEU A 176 3.23 -7.62 2.59
N PRO A 177 3.81 -8.84 2.47
CA PRO A 177 5.04 -9.20 3.17
C PRO A 177 6.31 -8.62 2.49
N VAL A 178 6.13 -7.76 1.51
CA VAL A 178 7.18 -7.04 0.76
C VAL A 178 6.74 -5.60 0.53
N PRO A 179 7.68 -4.65 0.41
CA PRO A 179 7.33 -3.26 0.08
C PRO A 179 6.67 -3.13 -1.30
N TYR A 180 5.80 -2.15 -1.45
CA TYR A 180 5.40 -1.65 -2.76
C TYR A 180 6.60 -0.98 -3.43
N ARG A 181 6.79 -1.25 -4.74
CA ARG A 181 7.93 -0.74 -5.52
C ARG A 181 7.42 0.01 -6.75
N ALA A 182 8.08 1.09 -7.13
CA ALA A 182 7.70 1.89 -8.30
C ALA A 182 7.52 1.04 -9.56
N ALA A 183 8.45 0.14 -9.83
CA ALA A 183 8.42 -0.73 -11.03
C ALA A 183 7.21 -1.69 -11.08
N THR A 184 6.59 -2.01 -9.95
CA THR A 184 5.53 -3.02 -9.83
C THR A 184 4.27 -2.54 -9.13
N ILE A 185 4.22 -1.27 -8.75
CA ILE A 185 3.11 -0.72 -7.92
C ILE A 185 1.73 -1.07 -8.49
N PHE A 186 1.50 -0.85 -9.78
CA PHE A 186 0.18 -1.06 -10.36
C PHE A 186 -0.19 -2.54 -10.43
N SER A 187 0.75 -3.43 -10.75
CA SER A 187 0.51 -4.87 -10.71
C SER A 187 0.30 -5.37 -9.28
N GLN A 188 1.08 -4.88 -8.30
CA GLN A 188 0.89 -5.21 -6.89
C GLN A 188 -0.50 -4.79 -6.39
N LEU A 189 -0.97 -3.58 -6.75
CA LEU A 189 -2.30 -3.10 -6.39
C LEU A 189 -3.41 -3.92 -7.06
N ASP A 190 -3.26 -4.25 -8.35
CA ASP A 190 -4.23 -5.06 -9.08
C ASP A 190 -4.33 -6.49 -8.51
N ASP A 191 -3.21 -7.10 -8.14
CA ASP A 191 -3.18 -8.43 -7.51
C ASP A 191 -3.82 -8.42 -6.12
N GLN A 192 -3.58 -7.37 -5.34
CA GLN A 192 -4.26 -7.17 -4.05
C GLN A 192 -5.76 -6.97 -4.22
N GLY A 193 -6.20 -6.26 -5.26
CA GLY A 193 -7.60 -6.10 -5.61
C GLY A 193 -8.28 -7.43 -5.95
N ARG A 194 -7.65 -8.24 -6.82
CA ARG A 194 -8.13 -9.59 -7.14
C ARG A 194 -8.21 -10.48 -5.90
N LYS A 195 -7.15 -10.46 -5.07
CA LYS A 195 -7.10 -11.23 -3.84
C LYS A 195 -8.20 -10.83 -2.86
N LEU A 196 -8.41 -9.52 -2.65
CA LEU A 196 -9.49 -9.04 -1.77
C LEU A 196 -10.86 -9.49 -2.27
N LEU A 197 -11.17 -9.25 -3.55
CA LEU A 197 -12.50 -9.50 -4.10
C LEU A 197 -12.85 -10.98 -4.23
N THR A 198 -11.86 -11.89 -4.23
CA THR A 198 -12.12 -13.35 -4.17
C THR A 198 -12.37 -13.85 -2.75
N ASP A 199 -12.12 -13.05 -1.72
CA ASP A 199 -12.44 -13.42 -0.34
C ASP A 199 -13.91 -13.13 -0.03
N HIS A 200 -14.73 -14.17 0.11
CA HIS A 200 -16.17 -14.03 0.36
C HIS A 200 -16.52 -13.48 1.76
N ARG A 201 -15.57 -13.37 2.67
CA ARG A 201 -15.81 -12.89 4.03
C ARG A 201 -15.49 -11.41 4.22
N LYS A 202 -14.52 -10.87 3.47
CA LYS A 202 -14.11 -9.45 3.59
C LYS A 202 -14.12 -8.68 2.27
N GLY A 203 -14.12 -9.34 1.13
CA GLY A 203 -14.05 -8.73 -0.20
C GLY A 203 -15.40 -8.65 -0.91
N MET A 204 -15.86 -9.75 -1.48
CA MET A 204 -17.11 -9.78 -2.22
C MET A 204 -17.80 -11.14 -2.14
N ARG A 205 -19.14 -11.13 -2.10
CA ARG A 205 -19.96 -12.33 -2.21
C ARG A 205 -21.26 -12.02 -2.97
N ILE A 206 -21.62 -12.86 -3.94
CA ILE A 206 -22.88 -12.77 -4.67
C ILE A 206 -23.86 -13.82 -4.11
N ASP A 207 -25.07 -13.37 -3.79
CA ASP A 207 -26.21 -14.21 -3.43
C ASP A 207 -27.22 -14.17 -4.60
N ASN A 208 -27.16 -15.18 -5.46
CA ASN A 208 -27.99 -15.26 -6.66
C ASN A 208 -29.47 -15.44 -6.35
N GLU A 209 -29.81 -16.13 -5.25
CA GLU A 209 -31.20 -16.37 -4.85
C GLU A 209 -31.88 -15.06 -4.40
N ARG A 210 -31.16 -14.27 -3.61
CA ARG A 210 -31.65 -12.99 -3.11
C ARG A 210 -31.40 -11.82 -4.07
N LYS A 211 -30.64 -12.05 -5.13
CA LYS A 211 -30.16 -11.02 -6.06
C LYS A 211 -29.43 -9.89 -5.33
N VAL A 212 -28.51 -10.24 -4.44
CA VAL A 212 -27.70 -9.29 -3.67
C VAL A 212 -26.23 -9.54 -3.90
N ILE A 213 -25.49 -8.47 -4.15
CA ILE A 213 -24.03 -8.46 -4.08
C ILE A 213 -23.60 -7.79 -2.78
N TYR A 214 -22.87 -8.52 -1.95
CA TYR A 214 -22.25 -8.01 -0.73
C TYR A 214 -20.83 -7.61 -1.03
N LEU A 215 -20.51 -6.35 -0.82
CA LEU A 215 -19.21 -5.76 -1.07
C LEU A 215 -18.44 -5.50 0.23
N SER A 216 -17.11 -5.42 0.13
CA SER A 216 -16.28 -4.94 1.22
C SER A 216 -16.74 -3.56 1.72
N GLN A 217 -16.71 -3.36 3.03
CA GLN A 217 -16.98 -2.05 3.63
C GLN A 217 -15.97 -0.98 3.18
N ILE A 218 -14.77 -1.35 2.74
CA ILE A 218 -13.78 -0.42 2.18
C ILE A 218 -14.42 0.40 1.05
N LEU A 219 -15.20 -0.26 0.18
CA LEU A 219 -15.89 0.38 -0.94
C LEU A 219 -17.04 1.31 -0.50
N LYS A 220 -17.54 1.13 0.74
CA LYS A 220 -18.57 2.00 1.34
C LYS A 220 -17.95 3.20 2.04
N PHE A 221 -16.85 2.99 2.78
CA PHE A 221 -16.23 4.04 3.58
C PHE A 221 -15.83 5.23 2.72
N ASP A 222 -15.38 4.96 1.51
CA ASP A 222 -14.96 6.00 0.57
C ASP A 222 -15.85 6.10 -0.67
N LYS A 223 -17.15 5.90 -0.49
CA LYS A 223 -18.14 5.97 -1.58
C LYS A 223 -18.00 7.22 -2.45
N LYS A 224 -17.62 8.36 -1.85
CA LYS A 224 -17.48 9.64 -2.57
C LYS A 224 -16.45 9.56 -3.71
N HIS A 225 -15.29 8.93 -3.48
CA HIS A 225 -14.25 8.79 -4.50
C HIS A 225 -14.62 7.72 -5.54
N PHE A 226 -15.24 6.61 -5.13
CA PHE A 226 -15.74 5.62 -6.07
C PHE A 226 -16.81 6.21 -7.00
N ASP A 227 -17.72 7.00 -6.49
CA ASP A 227 -18.74 7.67 -7.31
C ASP A 227 -18.10 8.70 -8.26
N ALA A 228 -17.16 9.51 -7.75
CA ALA A 228 -16.55 10.59 -8.52
C ALA A 228 -15.58 10.10 -9.60
N PHE A 229 -14.82 9.03 -9.34
CA PHE A 229 -13.72 8.61 -10.23
C PHE A 229 -14.07 7.41 -11.10
N ALA A 230 -15.05 6.60 -10.71
CA ALA A 230 -15.42 5.38 -11.43
C ALA A 230 -16.93 5.21 -11.68
N GLY A 231 -17.74 6.18 -11.30
CA GLY A 231 -19.20 6.06 -11.40
C GLY A 231 -19.80 5.05 -10.40
N GLY A 232 -19.06 4.70 -9.35
CA GLY A 232 -19.47 3.81 -8.28
C GLY A 232 -18.56 2.61 -8.07
N ALA A 233 -18.80 1.89 -6.97
CA ALA A 233 -18.02 0.72 -6.61
C ALA A 233 -18.14 -0.43 -7.62
N LEU A 234 -19.35 -0.74 -8.11
CA LEU A 234 -19.57 -1.82 -9.08
C LEU A 234 -18.84 -1.62 -10.41
N PRO A 235 -18.89 -0.46 -11.07
CA PRO A 235 -18.10 -0.21 -12.26
C PRO A 235 -16.60 -0.41 -12.03
N PHE A 236 -16.09 0.03 -10.89
CA PHE A 236 -14.69 -0.12 -10.56
C PHE A 236 -14.26 -1.58 -10.41
N ILE A 237 -15.00 -2.38 -9.61
CA ILE A 237 -14.57 -3.76 -9.32
C ILE A 237 -14.74 -4.71 -10.49
N LYS A 238 -15.54 -4.39 -11.50
CA LYS A 238 -15.80 -5.27 -12.66
C LYS A 238 -14.52 -5.77 -13.33
N THR A 239 -13.48 -4.95 -13.39
CA THR A 239 -12.20 -5.30 -14.02
C THR A 239 -11.44 -6.40 -13.28
N TYR A 240 -11.77 -6.61 -12.01
CA TYR A 240 -11.12 -7.59 -11.12
C TYR A 240 -11.92 -8.92 -11.02
N LEU A 241 -13.18 -8.93 -11.48
CA LEU A 241 -14.04 -10.09 -11.38
C LEU A 241 -13.65 -11.16 -12.40
N ASN A 242 -13.79 -12.43 -12.01
CA ASN A 242 -13.76 -13.54 -12.97
C ASN A 242 -14.94 -13.44 -13.95
N ALA A 243 -14.90 -14.22 -15.03
CA ALA A 243 -15.90 -14.13 -16.10
C ALA A 243 -17.34 -14.43 -15.61
N SER A 244 -17.50 -15.39 -14.68
CA SER A 244 -18.82 -15.77 -14.15
C SER A 244 -19.43 -14.63 -13.33
N ASP A 245 -18.69 -14.11 -12.35
CA ASP A 245 -19.16 -13.03 -11.48
C ASP A 245 -19.39 -11.73 -12.27
N ARG A 246 -18.52 -11.45 -13.25
CA ARG A 246 -18.70 -10.31 -14.14
C ARG A 246 -20.00 -10.40 -14.92
N ASN A 247 -20.30 -11.56 -15.51
CA ASN A 247 -21.55 -11.75 -16.26
C ASN A 247 -22.78 -11.55 -15.36
N ILE A 248 -22.75 -12.06 -14.12
CA ILE A 248 -23.86 -11.87 -13.17
C ILE A 248 -24.05 -10.38 -12.86
N VAL A 249 -22.96 -9.65 -12.62
CA VAL A 249 -23.00 -8.20 -12.34
C VAL A 249 -23.48 -7.41 -13.56
N GLU A 250 -23.10 -7.80 -14.77
CA GLU A 250 -23.48 -7.14 -16.03
C GLU A 250 -24.94 -7.41 -16.43
N THR A 251 -25.47 -8.59 -16.10
CA THR A 251 -26.88 -8.89 -16.30
C THR A 251 -27.77 -7.95 -15.50
N GLY A 252 -27.25 -7.40 -14.42
CA GLY A 252 -27.91 -6.37 -13.63
C GLY A 252 -28.96 -6.88 -12.65
N GLY A 253 -29.66 -5.96 -12.00
CA GLY A 253 -30.73 -6.27 -11.05
C GLY A 253 -30.26 -6.71 -9.66
N LEU A 254 -28.94 -6.70 -9.39
CA LEU A 254 -28.42 -6.96 -8.07
C LEU A 254 -28.59 -5.74 -7.16
N LYS A 255 -29.09 -5.96 -5.95
CA LYS A 255 -28.99 -4.97 -4.86
C LYS A 255 -27.59 -5.00 -4.28
N ILE A 256 -27.03 -3.83 -3.98
CA ILE A 256 -25.75 -3.72 -3.28
C ILE A 256 -26.02 -3.70 -1.79
N ASP A 257 -25.34 -4.56 -1.06
CA ASP A 257 -25.22 -4.53 0.41
C ASP A 257 -23.74 -4.71 0.77
N TYR A 258 -23.41 -4.66 2.04
CA TYR A 258 -22.02 -4.69 2.50
C TYR A 258 -21.79 -5.81 3.51
N LEU A 259 -20.62 -6.45 3.39
CA LEU A 259 -20.15 -7.42 4.35
C LEU A 259 -19.91 -6.76 5.72
N GLY A 260 -19.95 -7.55 6.79
CA GLY A 260 -19.48 -7.09 8.09
C GLY A 260 -18.01 -6.69 8.05
N TYR A 261 -17.60 -5.75 8.90
CA TYR A 261 -16.20 -5.34 9.00
C TYR A 261 -15.64 -5.65 10.38
N ASP A 262 -14.63 -6.51 10.40
CA ASP A 262 -13.91 -6.88 11.61
C ASP A 262 -12.76 -5.87 11.85
N TRP A 263 -12.95 -5.02 12.85
CA TRP A 263 -11.99 -4.02 13.28
C TRP A 263 -10.91 -4.56 14.23
N SER A 264 -10.94 -5.86 14.58
CA SER A 264 -9.86 -6.47 15.36
C SER A 264 -8.53 -6.26 14.66
N ALA A 265 -7.48 -6.03 15.45
CA ALA A 265 -6.14 -5.89 14.90
C ALA A 265 -5.75 -7.18 14.15
N ASN A 266 -5.07 -7.01 13.02
CA ASN A 266 -4.46 -8.12 12.26
C ASN A 266 -3.23 -8.68 12.99
N ASP A 267 -3.37 -8.90 14.31
CA ASP A 267 -2.30 -9.37 15.20
C ASP A 267 -2.19 -10.90 15.16
N SER A 268 -0.99 -11.41 14.87
CA SER A 268 -0.72 -12.83 14.75
C SER A 268 -0.97 -13.62 16.05
N LYS A 269 -1.10 -12.96 17.19
CA LYS A 269 -1.51 -13.64 18.45
C LYS A 269 -2.91 -14.25 18.38
N TYR A 270 -3.77 -13.76 17.47
CA TYR A 270 -5.12 -14.29 17.24
C TYR A 270 -5.18 -15.33 16.12
N ALA A 271 -4.07 -15.61 15.45
CA ALA A 271 -4.02 -16.56 14.34
C ALA A 271 -4.23 -18.01 14.84
N ARG A 272 -4.97 -18.76 14.03
CA ARG A 272 -5.21 -20.20 14.20
C ARG A 272 -4.68 -20.96 12.99
#